data_47ed5231c41ed4db58a0cf0812307b32
#
_entry.id   47ed5231c41ed4db58a0cf0812307b32
#
_cell.length_a   1.000
_cell.length_b   1.000
_cell.length_c   1.000
_cell.angle_alpha   90.00
_cell.angle_beta   90.00
_cell.angle_gamma   90.00
#
_symmetry.space_group_name_H-M   'P 1'
#
loop_
_entity.id
_entity.type
_entity.pdbx_description
1 polymer ?
#
loop_
_entity_poly.entity_id
_entity_poly.type
_entity_poly.pdbx_seq_one_letter_code
_entity_poly.pdbx_strand_id
1 'polypeptide(L)'
;LNGDPVNHLPGNVSFCFEGVEGESLLLLLDAKGICASSGSACTSGSLDPSHVLLAIGRPHDVAHGSLRLSLCEWNTDEEIDRILDAVPEVVEYLRGMSPLWKDLVSGKKPFAL
;
A
#
# COMPACT_ATOMS: atom_id res chain seq x y z
N LEU A 1 -3.59 -0.86 -8.21
CA LEU A 1 -4.21 -2.13 -7.86
C LEU A 1 -3.33 -3.27 -8.32
N ASN A 2 -3.04 -4.21 -7.42
CA ASN A 2 -2.29 -5.41 -7.74
C ASN A 2 -3.23 -6.55 -8.10
N GLY A 3 -2.83 -7.36 -9.11
CA GLY A 3 -3.61 -8.47 -9.60
C GLY A 3 -4.71 -8.07 -10.58
N ASP A 4 -5.56 -9.05 -10.92
CA ASP A 4 -6.66 -8.84 -11.86
C ASP A 4 -7.81 -8.09 -11.17
N PRO A 5 -8.33 -7.00 -11.75
CA PRO A 5 -9.39 -6.22 -11.12
C PRO A 5 -10.75 -6.95 -11.07
N VAL A 6 -10.93 -7.99 -11.85
CA VAL A 6 -12.19 -8.76 -11.93
C VAL A 6 -12.03 -10.13 -11.29
N ASN A 7 -10.99 -10.87 -11.66
CA ASN A 7 -10.74 -12.24 -11.24
C ASN A 7 -9.82 -12.27 -10.01
N HIS A 8 -10.33 -11.86 -8.86
CA HIS A 8 -9.61 -11.90 -7.58
C HIS A 8 -10.58 -12.20 -6.44
N LEU A 9 -10.04 -12.51 -5.27
CA LEU A 9 -10.85 -12.74 -4.08
C LEU A 9 -11.50 -11.43 -3.63
N PRO A 10 -12.84 -11.36 -3.49
CA PRO A 10 -13.54 -10.11 -3.21
C PRO A 10 -13.20 -9.49 -1.84
N GLY A 11 -12.78 -10.30 -0.88
CA GLY A 11 -12.41 -9.82 0.46
C GLY A 11 -10.97 -9.32 0.59
N ASN A 12 -10.19 -9.32 -0.49
CA ASN A 12 -8.80 -8.94 -0.47
C ASN A 12 -8.54 -7.83 -1.49
N VAL A 13 -7.92 -6.75 -1.04
CA VAL A 13 -7.50 -5.64 -1.90
C VAL A 13 -6.04 -5.35 -1.63
N SER A 14 -5.23 -5.32 -2.68
CA SER A 14 -3.82 -5.03 -2.59
C SER A 14 -3.45 -3.88 -3.54
N PHE A 15 -2.80 -2.87 -3.00
CA PHE A 15 -2.31 -1.72 -3.76
C PHE A 15 -0.83 -1.51 -3.55
N CYS A 16 -0.17 -0.94 -4.55
CA CYS A 16 1.14 -0.32 -4.39
C CYS A 16 1.01 1.17 -4.63
N PHE A 17 1.64 1.95 -3.77
CA PHE A 17 1.68 3.42 -3.87
C PHE A 17 3.12 3.85 -4.17
N GLU A 18 3.35 4.41 -5.34
CA GLU A 18 4.67 4.93 -5.67
C GLU A 18 5.05 6.10 -4.75
N GLY A 19 6.33 6.15 -4.38
CA GLY A 19 6.85 7.20 -3.52
C GLY A 19 6.52 7.07 -2.05
N VAL A 20 5.96 5.92 -1.62
CA VAL A 20 5.55 5.64 -0.24
C VAL A 20 6.23 4.37 0.23
N GLU A 21 6.66 4.35 1.49
CA GLU A 21 7.19 3.16 2.14
C GLU A 21 6.08 2.48 2.94
N GLY A 22 5.88 1.18 2.68
CA GLY A 22 4.76 0.43 3.25
C GLY A 22 4.74 0.35 4.77
N GLU A 23 5.89 0.20 5.42
CA GLU A 23 5.95 0.17 6.89
C GLU A 23 5.46 1.48 7.51
N SER A 24 5.90 2.60 6.97
CA SER A 24 5.44 3.92 7.43
C SER A 24 3.94 4.09 7.23
N LEU A 25 3.42 3.59 6.10
CA LEU A 25 1.99 3.59 5.82
C LEU A 25 1.22 2.78 6.86
N LEU A 26 1.70 1.57 7.20
CA LEU A 26 1.07 0.72 8.22
C LEU A 26 1.07 1.36 9.60
N LEU A 27 2.17 1.98 10.01
CA LEU A 27 2.29 2.63 11.31
C LEU A 27 1.32 3.81 11.45
N LEU A 28 1.18 4.64 10.41
CA LEU A 28 0.27 5.78 10.42
C LEU A 28 -1.19 5.33 10.38
N LEU A 29 -1.51 4.27 9.65
CA LEU A 29 -2.86 3.69 9.65
C LEU A 29 -3.20 3.08 11.01
N ASP A 30 -2.24 2.41 11.65
CA ASP A 30 -2.42 1.87 13.01
C ASP A 30 -2.73 2.99 14.02
N ALA A 31 -2.05 4.12 13.92
CA ALA A 31 -2.34 5.29 14.76
C ALA A 31 -3.76 5.83 14.57
N LYS A 32 -4.38 5.57 13.42
CA LYS A 32 -5.79 5.90 13.12
C LYS A 32 -6.77 4.77 13.46
N GLY A 33 -6.29 3.69 14.06
CA GLY A 33 -7.10 2.53 14.43
C GLY A 33 -7.43 1.59 13.26
N ILE A 34 -6.65 1.63 12.19
CA ILE A 34 -6.82 0.78 11.00
C ILE A 34 -5.71 -0.26 10.96
N CYS A 35 -6.08 -1.53 10.99
CA CYS A 35 -5.15 -2.65 10.88
C CYS A 35 -5.03 -3.08 9.41
N ALA A 36 -3.79 -3.13 8.92
CA ALA A 36 -3.49 -3.50 7.56
C ALA A 36 -2.15 -4.27 7.50
N SER A 37 -1.78 -4.75 6.34
CA SER A 37 -0.54 -5.48 6.13
C SER A 37 0.13 -5.06 4.83
N SER A 38 1.44 -5.20 4.76
CA SER A 38 2.18 -5.09 3.51
C SER A 38 2.10 -6.36 2.65
N GLY A 39 1.42 -7.41 3.15
CA GLY A 39 1.34 -8.70 2.49
C GLY A 39 2.45 -9.68 2.85
N SER A 40 3.46 -9.24 3.60
CA SER A 40 4.61 -10.05 4.02
C SER A 40 4.71 -10.16 5.54
N ALA A 41 3.58 -10.41 6.20
CA ALA A 41 3.47 -10.37 7.65
C ALA A 41 4.48 -11.28 8.40
N CYS A 42 4.75 -12.47 7.85
CA CYS A 42 5.69 -13.41 8.47
C CYS A 42 7.17 -13.06 8.22
N THR A 43 7.44 -12.13 7.32
CA THR A 43 8.77 -11.65 6.98
C THR A 43 8.92 -10.15 7.26
N SER A 44 8.07 -9.60 8.11
CA SER A 44 8.03 -8.16 8.41
C SER A 44 9.33 -7.59 9.01
N GLY A 45 10.20 -8.45 9.54
CA GLY A 45 11.55 -8.06 9.96
C GLY A 45 12.54 -7.90 8.82
N SER A 46 12.19 -8.28 7.61
CA SER A 46 12.99 -8.10 6.41
C SER A 46 12.66 -6.77 5.74
N LEU A 47 13.69 -6.11 5.20
CA LEU A 47 13.51 -4.90 4.38
C LEU A 47 13.12 -5.23 2.94
N ASP A 48 13.07 -6.52 2.59
CA ASP A 48 12.71 -6.94 1.24
C ASP A 48 11.20 -6.83 0.99
N PRO A 49 10.78 -6.41 -0.22
CA PRO A 49 9.37 -6.38 -0.58
C PRO A 49 8.81 -7.79 -0.73
N SER A 50 7.48 -7.91 -0.79
CA SER A 50 6.80 -9.18 -0.99
C SER A 50 7.28 -9.88 -2.26
N HIS A 51 7.71 -11.14 -2.12
CA HIS A 51 8.09 -11.96 -3.28
C HIS A 51 6.92 -12.19 -4.23
N VAL A 52 5.69 -12.16 -3.75
CA VAL A 52 4.48 -12.28 -4.58
C VAL A 52 4.35 -11.06 -5.51
N LEU A 53 4.56 -9.85 -4.99
CA LEU A 53 4.49 -8.63 -5.80
C LEU A 53 5.59 -8.59 -6.85
N LEU A 54 6.79 -9.05 -6.51
CA LEU A 54 7.88 -9.16 -7.48
C LEU A 54 7.55 -10.19 -8.57
N ALA A 55 6.94 -11.32 -8.18
CA ALA A 55 6.54 -12.38 -9.11
C ALA A 55 5.47 -11.95 -10.11
N ILE A 56 4.56 -11.06 -9.72
CA ILE A 56 3.54 -10.51 -10.63
C ILE A 56 4.03 -9.31 -11.44
N GLY A 57 5.32 -8.99 -11.36
CA GLY A 57 5.96 -8.00 -12.21
C GLY A 57 6.06 -6.59 -11.63
N ARG A 58 5.80 -6.39 -10.35
CA ARG A 58 6.00 -5.07 -9.72
C ARG A 58 7.48 -4.82 -9.49
N PRO A 59 8.00 -3.64 -9.90
CA PRO A 59 9.38 -3.26 -9.60
C PRO A 59 9.62 -3.20 -8.08
N HIS A 60 10.87 -3.43 -7.67
CA HIS A 60 11.26 -3.47 -6.27
C HIS A 60 10.83 -2.20 -5.50
N ASP A 61 11.10 -1.02 -6.06
CA ASP A 61 10.76 0.26 -5.44
C ASP A 61 9.26 0.45 -5.25
N VAL A 62 8.46 -0.02 -6.21
CA VAL A 62 6.99 0.05 -6.14
C VAL A 62 6.45 -0.97 -5.15
N ALA A 63 7.01 -2.17 -5.13
CA ALA A 63 6.59 -3.23 -4.23
C ALA A 63 6.80 -2.88 -2.75
N HIS A 64 7.77 -2.03 -2.42
CA HIS A 64 7.96 -1.51 -1.07
C HIS A 64 6.80 -0.63 -0.57
N GLY A 65 6.03 -0.02 -1.45
CA GLY A 65 4.88 0.80 -1.12
C GLY A 65 3.57 0.02 -1.09
N SER A 66 3.59 -1.26 -0.76
CA SER A 66 2.42 -2.13 -0.80
C SER A 66 1.54 -1.99 0.44
N LEU A 67 0.24 -2.08 0.21
CA LEU A 67 -0.79 -2.14 1.23
C LEU A 67 -1.78 -3.23 0.87
N ARG A 68 -1.99 -4.18 1.78
CA ARG A 68 -3.02 -5.21 1.65
C ARG A 68 -4.10 -5.00 2.70
N LEU A 69 -5.33 -4.90 2.25
CA LEU A 69 -6.52 -4.84 3.09
C LEU A 69 -7.32 -6.12 2.91
N SER A 70 -7.62 -6.78 4.02
CA SER A 70 -8.43 -8.00 4.04
C SER A 70 -9.70 -7.72 4.83
N LEU A 71 -10.85 -8.03 4.25
CA LEU A 71 -12.15 -7.81 4.84
C LEU A 71 -12.75 -9.13 5.30
N CYS A 72 -13.60 -9.06 6.31
CA CYS A 72 -14.40 -10.19 6.79
C CYS A 72 -15.87 -9.78 6.91
N GLU A 73 -16.74 -10.75 7.22
CA GLU A 73 -18.18 -10.53 7.36
C GLU A 73 -18.55 -9.59 8.51
N TRP A 74 -17.66 -9.36 9.45
CA TRP A 74 -17.87 -8.47 10.60
C TRP A 74 -17.58 -7.00 10.31
N ASN A 75 -16.99 -6.70 9.15
CA ASN A 75 -16.69 -5.32 8.77
C ASN A 75 -17.96 -4.57 8.38
N THR A 76 -18.05 -3.30 8.79
CA THR A 76 -19.18 -2.44 8.51
C THR A 76 -18.87 -1.44 7.40
N ASP A 77 -19.92 -0.87 6.78
CA ASP A 77 -19.77 0.19 5.77
C ASP A 77 -19.08 1.43 6.36
N GLU A 78 -19.35 1.74 7.63
CA GLU A 78 -18.71 2.85 8.34
C GLU A 78 -17.21 2.65 8.48
N GLU A 79 -16.77 1.43 8.76
CA GLU A 79 -15.35 1.08 8.81
C GLU A 79 -14.69 1.23 7.45
N ILE A 80 -15.37 0.82 6.37
CA ILE A 80 -14.88 1.00 4.99
C ILE A 80 -14.76 2.47 4.64
N ASP A 81 -15.75 3.29 4.97
CA ASP A 81 -15.72 4.74 4.72
C ASP A 81 -14.54 5.39 5.45
N ARG A 82 -14.27 4.95 6.67
CA ARG A 82 -13.11 5.43 7.44
C ARG A 82 -11.78 5.09 6.77
N ILE A 83 -11.66 3.90 6.20
CA ILE A 83 -10.48 3.49 5.44
C ILE A 83 -10.33 4.35 4.17
N LEU A 84 -11.42 4.58 3.45
CA LEU A 84 -11.42 5.40 2.23
C LEU A 84 -11.03 6.85 2.50
N ASP A 85 -11.30 7.36 3.68
CA ASP A 85 -10.87 8.71 4.08
C ASP A 85 -9.41 8.73 4.57
N ALA A 86 -9.01 7.73 5.34
CA ALA A 86 -7.70 7.69 6.00
C ALA A 86 -6.54 7.35 5.05
N VAL A 87 -6.72 6.41 4.14
CA VAL A 87 -5.64 5.95 3.24
C VAL A 87 -5.12 7.08 2.34
N PRO A 88 -5.96 7.84 1.63
CA PRO A 88 -5.49 8.95 0.82
C PRO A 88 -4.76 10.02 1.64
N GLU A 89 -5.26 10.35 2.83
CA GLU A 89 -4.65 11.32 3.73
C GLU A 89 -3.23 10.90 4.14
N VAL A 90 -3.07 9.66 4.56
CA VAL A 90 -1.76 9.12 4.97
C VAL A 90 -0.80 9.04 3.79
N VAL A 91 -1.25 8.60 2.63
CA VAL A 91 -0.43 8.54 1.41
C VAL A 91 0.05 9.92 1.00
N GLU A 92 -0.83 10.92 1.02
CA GLU A 92 -0.48 12.31 0.71
C GLU A 92 0.57 12.86 1.69
N TYR A 93 0.38 12.62 2.97
CA TYR A 93 1.33 13.02 4.01
C TYR A 93 2.72 12.42 3.78
N LEU A 94 2.79 11.12 3.53
CA LEU A 94 4.06 10.43 3.29
C LEU A 94 4.73 10.88 1.99
N ARG A 95 3.97 11.11 0.94
CA ARG A 95 4.48 11.63 -0.33
C ARG A 95 5.05 13.04 -0.17
N GLY A 96 4.47 13.85 0.70
CA GLY A 96 4.98 15.18 1.01
C GLY A 96 6.39 15.16 1.62
N MET A 97 6.77 14.09 2.29
CA MET A 97 8.09 13.90 2.89
C MET A 97 9.04 13.06 2.04
N SER A 98 8.57 12.46 0.95
CA SER A 98 9.34 11.52 0.14
C SER A 98 10.20 12.22 -0.91
N PRO A 99 11.54 12.09 -0.87
CA PRO A 99 12.39 12.58 -1.95
C PRO A 99 12.10 11.90 -3.29
N LEU A 100 11.81 10.60 -3.26
CA LEU A 100 11.45 9.83 -4.47
C LEU A 100 10.18 10.39 -5.12
N TRP A 101 9.16 10.72 -4.34
CA TRP A 101 7.93 11.31 -4.86
C TRP A 101 8.17 12.66 -5.51
N LYS A 102 9.00 13.49 -4.91
CA LYS A 102 9.41 14.78 -5.49
C LYS A 102 10.09 14.59 -6.84
N ASP A 103 10.96 13.60 -6.96
CA ASP A 103 11.64 13.27 -8.21
C ASP A 103 10.66 12.77 -9.29
N LEU A 104 9.68 11.97 -8.91
CA LEU A 104 8.64 11.47 -9.81
C LEU A 104 7.76 12.61 -10.34
N VAL A 105 7.28 13.48 -9.46
CA VAL A 105 6.40 14.59 -9.83
C VAL A 105 7.15 15.65 -10.65
N SER A 106 8.42 15.90 -10.37
CA SER A 106 9.25 16.87 -11.11
C SER A 106 9.74 16.35 -12.46
N GLY A 107 9.51 15.07 -12.76
CA GLY A 107 9.95 14.45 -14.01
C GLY A 107 11.40 13.98 -14.02
N LYS A 108 12.12 14.02 -12.89
CA LYS A 108 13.50 13.49 -12.81
C LYS A 108 13.57 11.98 -12.95
N LYS A 109 12.50 11.27 -12.55
CA LYS A 109 12.35 9.83 -12.73
C LYS A 109 11.00 9.52 -13.33
N PRO A 110 10.89 8.50 -14.22
CA PRO A 110 9.59 8.09 -14.75
C PRO A 110 8.79 7.31 -13.70
N PHE A 111 7.47 7.44 -13.74
CA PHE A 111 6.59 6.57 -12.98
C PHE A 111 6.69 5.14 -13.52
N ALA A 112 6.70 4.17 -12.60
CA ALA A 112 6.75 2.75 -12.94
C ALA A 112 5.37 2.14 -13.22
N LEU A 113 4.30 2.83 -12.83
CA LEU A 113 2.91 2.38 -12.98
C LEU A 113 2.11 3.32 -13.86
#